data_de2d1019bd26153ede71b716f8d96fd9
#
_entry.id   de2d1019bd26153ede71b716f8d96fd9
#
_cell.length_a   1.000
_cell.length_b   1.000
_cell.length_c   1.000
_cell.angle_alpha   90.00
_cell.angle_beta   90.00
_cell.angle_gamma   90.00
#
_symmetry.space_group_name_H-M   'P 1'
#
loop_
_entity.id
_entity.type
_entity.pdbx_description
1 polymer ?
#
loop_
_entity_poly.entity_id
_entity_poly.type
_entity_poly.pdbx_seq_one_letter_code
_entity_poly.pdbx_strand_id
1 'polypeptide(L)'
;MLFRSLKASRLNFIGNVEARYIPNGVYNVIVTDDFTGNAILKTTEGMGLLFLREMKNRFTADVRSKMGAMLLKSKLIGVKKDFDYTEYGGAPILGVKGALLKMHGSSDEVAVKQTIFKSILYVEGGVVDIIQNSVVEIEEIITGEQEQSR
;
A
#
# COMPACT_ATOMS: atom_id res chain seq x y z
N MET A 1 -0.89 13.47 -18.61
CA MET A 1 -2.35 13.42 -18.39
C MET A 1 -2.67 13.33 -16.89
N LEU A 2 -2.30 12.26 -16.19
CA LEU A 2 -2.62 12.04 -14.77
C LEU A 2 -2.29 13.22 -13.83
N PHE A 3 -1.11 13.83 -13.94
CA PHE A 3 -0.70 14.98 -13.11
C PHE A 3 -1.66 16.18 -13.23
N ARG A 4 -2.08 16.51 -14.46
CA ARG A 4 -3.00 17.63 -14.69
C ARG A 4 -4.39 17.34 -14.12
N SER A 5 -4.91 16.12 -14.34
CA SER A 5 -6.21 15.70 -13.81
C SER A 5 -6.24 15.71 -12.28
N LEU A 6 -5.19 15.22 -11.63
CA LEU A 6 -5.07 15.24 -10.17
C LEU A 6 -4.95 16.67 -9.62
N LYS A 7 -4.22 17.56 -10.34
CA LYS A 7 -4.09 18.96 -9.93
C LYS A 7 -5.40 19.75 -10.08
N ALA A 8 -6.23 19.41 -11.07
CA ALA A 8 -7.55 20.00 -11.29
C ALA A 8 -8.65 19.43 -10.37
N SER A 9 -8.42 18.27 -9.77
CA SER A 9 -9.38 17.63 -8.86
C SER A 9 -9.45 18.34 -7.51
N ARG A 10 -10.51 18.04 -6.73
CA ARG A 10 -10.65 18.52 -5.34
C ARG A 10 -9.77 17.76 -4.33
N LEU A 11 -8.95 16.83 -4.80
CA LEU A 11 -8.05 16.05 -3.95
C LEU A 11 -6.90 16.92 -3.43
N ASN A 12 -6.41 16.62 -2.24
CA ASN A 12 -5.19 17.23 -1.69
C ASN A 12 -3.95 16.68 -2.43
N PHE A 13 -3.81 17.09 -3.69
CA PHE A 13 -2.71 16.65 -4.53
C PHE A 13 -1.42 17.44 -4.23
N ILE A 14 -0.41 16.76 -3.73
CA ILE A 14 0.86 17.36 -3.28
C ILE A 14 1.98 17.30 -4.33
N GLY A 15 1.75 16.70 -5.50
CA GLY A 15 2.71 16.62 -6.59
C GLY A 15 3.36 15.25 -6.76
N ASN A 16 4.51 15.21 -7.42
CA ASN A 16 5.25 13.98 -7.68
C ASN A 16 6.08 13.56 -6.47
N VAL A 17 6.21 12.26 -6.30
CA VAL A 17 6.97 11.63 -5.21
C VAL A 17 8.10 10.81 -5.80
N GLU A 18 9.32 10.98 -5.26
CA GLU A 18 10.44 10.09 -5.58
C GLU A 18 10.29 8.77 -4.80
N ALA A 19 10.56 7.64 -5.46
CA ALA A 19 10.40 6.30 -4.90
C ALA A 19 11.15 6.10 -3.55
N ARG A 20 12.29 6.76 -3.36
CA ARG A 20 13.07 6.67 -2.09
C ARG A 20 12.35 7.21 -0.86
N TYR A 21 11.34 8.06 -1.04
CA TYR A 21 10.57 8.64 0.08
C TYR A 21 9.31 7.83 0.43
N ILE A 22 8.92 6.87 -0.41
CA ILE A 22 7.74 6.02 -0.18
C ILE A 22 7.81 5.30 1.18
N PRO A 23 8.95 4.68 1.57
CA PRO A 23 9.02 3.98 2.86
C PRO A 23 8.90 4.87 4.09
N ASN A 24 9.02 6.20 3.95
CA ASN A 24 8.89 7.13 5.08
C ASN A 24 7.45 7.24 5.61
N GLY A 25 6.45 6.76 4.87
CA GLY A 25 5.04 6.72 5.29
C GLY A 25 4.38 8.10 5.44
N VAL A 26 4.92 9.14 4.80
CA VAL A 26 4.39 10.52 4.90
C VAL A 26 3.24 10.79 3.93
N TYR A 27 2.99 9.88 3.00
CA TYR A 27 1.96 10.01 1.98
C TYR A 27 0.82 9.03 2.25
N ASN A 28 -0.43 9.52 2.22
CA ASN A 28 -1.60 8.67 2.45
C ASN A 28 -1.93 7.78 1.24
N VAL A 29 -1.78 8.33 0.02
CA VAL A 29 -2.04 7.63 -1.23
C VAL A 29 -0.98 8.02 -2.26
N ILE A 30 -0.43 7.03 -2.95
CA ILE A 30 0.52 7.19 -4.04
C ILE A 30 -0.07 6.49 -5.26
N VAL A 31 -0.24 7.24 -6.36
CA VAL A 31 -0.76 6.71 -7.63
C VAL A 31 0.40 6.50 -8.59
N THR A 32 0.47 5.33 -9.19
CA THR A 32 1.52 4.96 -10.16
C THR A 32 0.93 4.05 -11.24
N ASP A 33 1.67 3.83 -12.32
CA ASP A 33 1.36 2.76 -13.26
C ASP A 33 1.63 1.37 -12.64
N ASP A 34 1.03 0.33 -13.21
CA ASP A 34 1.09 -1.03 -12.67
C ASP A 34 2.52 -1.58 -12.62
N PHE A 35 3.31 -1.37 -13.68
CA PHE A 35 4.68 -1.88 -13.74
C PHE A 35 5.57 -1.21 -12.68
N THR A 36 5.58 0.12 -12.63
CA THR A 36 6.40 0.89 -11.68
C THR A 36 5.97 0.60 -10.24
N GLY A 37 4.67 0.62 -9.97
CA GLY A 37 4.13 0.34 -8.63
C GLY A 37 4.49 -1.07 -8.16
N ASN A 38 4.33 -2.06 -9.01
CA ASN A 38 4.67 -3.45 -8.69
C ASN A 38 6.18 -3.65 -8.51
N ALA A 39 7.02 -3.00 -9.33
CA ALA A 39 8.47 -3.05 -9.18
C ALA A 39 8.92 -2.45 -7.84
N ILE A 40 8.40 -1.28 -7.47
CA ILE A 40 8.71 -0.64 -6.17
C ILE A 40 8.25 -1.53 -5.01
N LEU A 41 7.02 -2.04 -5.06
CA LEU A 41 6.47 -2.91 -4.03
C LEU A 41 7.33 -4.16 -3.83
N LYS A 42 7.63 -4.88 -4.91
CA LYS A 42 8.42 -6.13 -4.84
C LYS A 42 9.86 -5.89 -4.42
N THR A 43 10.46 -4.78 -4.83
CA THR A 43 11.80 -4.39 -4.38
C THR A 43 11.79 -4.08 -2.89
N THR A 44 10.81 -3.33 -2.40
CA THR A 44 10.68 -2.99 -0.98
C THR A 44 10.45 -4.23 -0.12
N GLU A 45 9.56 -5.14 -0.55
CA GLU A 45 9.33 -6.43 0.11
C GLU A 45 10.64 -7.25 0.17
N GLY A 46 11.33 -7.39 -0.96
CA GLY A 46 12.59 -8.15 -1.06
C GLY A 46 13.70 -7.56 -0.18
N MET A 47 13.84 -6.24 -0.17
CA MET A 47 14.81 -5.54 0.70
C MET A 47 14.48 -5.70 2.18
N GLY A 48 13.22 -5.63 2.56
CA GLY A 48 12.77 -5.88 3.93
C GLY A 48 13.13 -7.30 4.40
N LEU A 49 12.82 -8.31 3.59
CA LEU A 49 13.18 -9.70 3.89
C LEU A 49 14.69 -9.92 3.95
N LEU A 50 15.45 -9.33 3.04
CA LEU A 50 16.93 -9.39 3.06
C LEU A 50 17.47 -8.77 4.35
N PHE A 51 17.00 -7.59 4.71
CA PHE A 51 17.42 -6.89 5.92
C PHE A 51 17.15 -7.71 7.19
N LEU A 52 15.95 -8.26 7.35
CA LEU A 52 15.60 -9.12 8.47
C LEU A 52 16.47 -10.38 8.54
N ARG A 53 16.78 -10.98 7.38
CA ARG A 53 17.67 -12.15 7.30
C ARG A 53 19.08 -11.80 7.70
N GLU A 54 19.63 -10.71 7.20
CA GLU A 54 20.99 -10.28 7.56
C GLU A 54 21.10 -9.88 9.04
N MET A 55 20.08 -9.21 9.59
CA MET A 55 20.01 -8.96 11.03
C MET A 55 20.04 -10.27 11.82
N LYS A 56 19.19 -11.24 11.46
CA LYS A 56 19.17 -12.55 12.13
C LYS A 56 20.55 -13.22 12.08
N ASN A 57 21.20 -13.26 10.91
CA ASN A 57 22.50 -13.88 10.74
C ASN A 57 23.55 -13.24 11.66
N ARG A 58 23.62 -11.92 11.70
CA ARG A 58 24.57 -11.19 12.55
C ARG A 58 24.29 -11.36 14.03
N PHE A 59 23.04 -11.29 14.45
CA PHE A 59 22.65 -11.49 15.84
C PHE A 59 22.78 -12.94 16.34
N THR A 60 22.94 -13.90 15.43
CA THR A 60 23.15 -15.31 15.79
C THR A 60 24.54 -15.85 15.44
N ALA A 61 25.47 -14.99 15.02
CA ALA A 61 26.78 -15.40 14.53
C ALA A 61 27.65 -16.04 15.61
N ASP A 62 27.61 -15.52 16.83
CA ASP A 62 28.43 -15.96 17.95
C ASP A 62 27.66 -15.90 19.30
N VAL A 63 28.27 -16.40 20.37
CA VAL A 63 27.64 -16.47 21.70
C VAL A 63 27.32 -15.08 22.26
N ARG A 64 28.21 -14.09 22.06
CA ARG A 64 28.01 -12.72 22.56
C ARG A 64 26.85 -12.05 21.85
N SER A 65 26.80 -12.19 20.53
CA SER A 65 25.69 -11.68 19.69
C SER A 65 24.36 -12.32 20.09
N LYS A 66 24.32 -13.63 20.36
CA LYS A 66 23.13 -14.32 20.84
C LYS A 66 22.65 -13.80 22.20
N MET A 67 23.58 -13.55 23.14
CA MET A 67 23.24 -12.98 24.43
C MET A 67 22.66 -11.56 24.28
N GLY A 68 23.27 -10.71 23.44
CA GLY A 68 22.74 -9.40 23.12
C GLY A 68 21.36 -9.44 22.46
N ALA A 69 21.16 -10.36 21.51
CA ALA A 69 19.88 -10.57 20.85
C ALA A 69 18.78 -11.04 21.83
N MET A 70 19.15 -11.84 22.84
CA MET A 70 18.20 -12.30 23.87
C MET A 70 17.68 -11.10 24.69
N LEU A 71 18.53 -10.15 25.05
CA LEU A 71 18.15 -8.92 25.76
C LEU A 71 17.27 -8.01 24.91
N LEU A 72 17.48 -8.00 23.57
CA LEU A 72 16.73 -7.17 22.62
C LEU A 72 15.53 -7.91 21.98
N LYS A 73 15.25 -9.15 22.37
CA LYS A 73 14.26 -10.02 21.71
C LYS A 73 12.91 -9.35 21.50
N SER A 74 12.38 -8.68 22.51
CA SER A 74 11.07 -8.01 22.40
C SER A 74 11.07 -6.89 21.35
N LYS A 75 12.16 -6.12 21.25
CA LYS A 75 12.31 -5.04 20.26
C LYS A 75 12.49 -5.59 18.85
N LEU A 76 13.27 -6.66 18.71
CA LEU A 76 13.46 -7.33 17.42
C LEU A 76 12.18 -7.97 16.87
N ILE A 77 11.34 -8.52 17.77
CA ILE A 77 10.00 -9.01 17.38
C ILE A 77 9.13 -7.86 16.90
N GLY A 78 9.17 -6.70 17.55
CA GLY A 78 8.45 -5.49 17.10
C GLY A 78 8.86 -5.09 15.68
N VAL A 79 10.17 -4.97 15.42
CA VAL A 79 10.67 -4.66 14.07
C VAL A 79 10.16 -5.68 13.04
N LYS A 80 10.21 -6.97 13.33
CA LYS A 80 9.68 -8.00 12.42
C LYS A 80 8.19 -7.78 12.14
N LYS A 81 7.41 -7.44 13.17
CA LYS A 81 5.97 -7.20 13.03
C LYS A 81 5.67 -5.97 12.17
N ASP A 82 6.44 -4.90 12.30
CA ASP A 82 6.29 -3.68 11.49
C ASP A 82 6.51 -3.94 9.98
N PHE A 83 7.29 -4.98 9.63
CA PHE A 83 7.50 -5.43 8.25
C PHE A 83 6.54 -6.54 7.79
N ASP A 84 5.62 -6.97 8.66
CA ASP A 84 4.68 -8.05 8.35
C ASP A 84 3.41 -7.51 7.68
N TYR A 85 3.32 -7.68 6.38
CA TYR A 85 2.18 -7.22 5.59
C TYR A 85 0.95 -8.15 5.68
N THR A 86 1.05 -9.31 6.30
CA THR A 86 -0.06 -10.29 6.39
C THR A 86 -1.23 -9.75 7.23
N GLU A 87 -0.96 -8.88 8.19
CA GLU A 87 -1.98 -8.23 9.03
C GLU A 87 -2.90 -7.29 8.23
N TYR A 88 -2.47 -6.79 7.07
CA TYR A 88 -3.26 -5.85 6.27
C TYR A 88 -4.30 -6.53 5.36
N GLY A 89 -4.22 -7.84 5.15
CA GLY A 89 -5.13 -8.60 4.28
C GLY A 89 -5.00 -8.23 2.81
N GLY A 90 -6.06 -8.49 2.02
CA GLY A 90 -6.09 -8.20 0.59
C GLY A 90 -6.21 -6.71 0.27
N ALA A 91 -5.84 -6.37 -0.97
CA ALA A 91 -6.01 -5.04 -1.55
C ALA A 91 -7.22 -5.00 -2.48
N PRO A 92 -8.05 -3.94 -2.46
CA PRO A 92 -9.17 -3.82 -3.38
C PRO A 92 -8.70 -3.54 -4.80
N ILE A 93 -9.36 -4.18 -5.76
CA ILE A 93 -9.23 -3.85 -7.19
C ILE A 93 -10.30 -2.82 -7.50
N LEU A 94 -9.86 -1.61 -7.86
CA LEU A 94 -10.73 -0.48 -8.16
C LEU A 94 -11.16 -0.51 -9.64
N GLY A 95 -12.24 0.21 -9.98
CA GLY A 95 -12.74 0.31 -11.35
C GLY A 95 -13.61 -0.87 -11.80
N VAL A 96 -14.00 -1.73 -10.89
CA VAL A 96 -14.95 -2.84 -11.13
C VAL A 96 -16.29 -2.56 -10.45
N LYS A 97 -17.39 -3.15 -10.98
CA LYS A 97 -18.77 -2.89 -10.49
C LYS A 97 -19.11 -3.55 -9.15
N GLY A 98 -18.16 -4.18 -8.50
CA GLY A 98 -18.39 -4.87 -7.22
C GLY A 98 -17.16 -4.90 -6.35
N ALA A 99 -17.31 -5.37 -5.12
CA ALA A 99 -16.19 -5.51 -4.18
C ALA A 99 -15.31 -6.69 -4.59
N LEU A 100 -14.14 -6.40 -5.14
CA LEU A 100 -13.13 -7.39 -5.51
C LEU A 100 -11.83 -7.08 -4.74
N LEU A 101 -11.39 -8.03 -3.92
CA LEU A 101 -10.15 -7.92 -3.17
C LEU A 101 -9.15 -8.99 -3.64
N LYS A 102 -7.95 -8.56 -3.99
CA LYS A 102 -6.83 -9.43 -4.38
C LYS A 102 -5.97 -9.72 -3.16
N MET A 103 -5.68 -10.99 -2.92
CA MET A 103 -4.74 -11.44 -1.91
C MET A 103 -3.39 -11.80 -2.51
N HIS A 104 -2.36 -11.85 -1.68
CA HIS A 104 -1.05 -12.35 -2.09
C HIS A 104 -1.09 -13.87 -2.24
N GLY A 105 -0.31 -14.44 -3.18
CA GLY A 105 -0.27 -15.89 -3.41
C GLY A 105 0.28 -16.70 -2.23
N SER A 106 1.00 -16.06 -1.30
CA SER A 106 1.53 -16.65 -0.06
C SER A 106 0.71 -16.31 1.18
N SER A 107 -0.55 -15.84 1.00
CA SER A 107 -1.43 -15.49 2.11
C SER A 107 -1.74 -16.72 2.97
N ASP A 108 -1.61 -16.54 4.27
CA ASP A 108 -1.98 -17.51 5.29
C ASP A 108 -3.45 -17.34 5.73
N GLU A 109 -3.88 -18.14 6.69
CA GLU A 109 -5.22 -18.12 7.25
C GLU A 109 -5.58 -16.77 7.90
N VAL A 110 -4.59 -16.08 8.50
CA VAL A 110 -4.77 -14.78 9.13
C VAL A 110 -5.06 -13.74 8.07
N ALA A 111 -4.27 -13.71 6.99
CA ALA A 111 -4.47 -12.81 5.86
C ALA A 111 -5.82 -13.05 5.17
N VAL A 112 -6.27 -14.32 5.03
CA VAL A 112 -7.59 -14.66 4.50
C VAL A 112 -8.69 -14.07 5.38
N LYS A 113 -8.63 -14.29 6.69
CA LYS A 113 -9.58 -13.76 7.66
C LYS A 113 -9.66 -12.23 7.58
N GLN A 114 -8.50 -11.54 7.58
CA GLN A 114 -8.44 -10.08 7.48
C GLN A 114 -9.03 -9.57 6.16
N THR A 115 -8.79 -10.30 5.07
CA THR A 115 -9.36 -9.94 3.76
C THR A 115 -10.89 -10.04 3.76
N ILE A 116 -11.46 -11.07 4.38
CA ILE A 116 -12.92 -11.22 4.52
C ILE A 116 -13.49 -10.05 5.32
N PHE A 117 -12.91 -9.71 6.49
CA PHE A 117 -13.36 -8.56 7.26
C PHE A 117 -13.24 -7.25 6.47
N LYS A 118 -12.14 -7.04 5.77
CA LYS A 118 -11.94 -5.87 4.93
C LYS A 118 -12.99 -5.80 3.80
N SER A 119 -13.36 -6.94 3.19
CA SER A 119 -14.38 -6.95 2.14
C SER A 119 -15.76 -6.57 2.67
N ILE A 120 -16.12 -6.96 3.90
CA ILE A 120 -17.35 -6.53 4.55
C ILE A 120 -17.34 -5.00 4.72
N LEU A 121 -16.29 -4.46 5.33
CA LEU A 121 -16.15 -3.01 5.51
C LEU A 121 -16.16 -2.24 4.19
N TYR A 122 -15.58 -2.81 3.13
CA TYR A 122 -15.56 -2.21 1.79
C TYR A 122 -16.98 -2.11 1.19
N VAL A 123 -17.79 -3.15 1.37
CA VAL A 123 -19.19 -3.18 0.89
C VAL A 123 -20.07 -2.27 1.76
N GLU A 124 -20.01 -2.40 3.08
CA GLU A 124 -20.80 -1.59 4.01
C GLU A 124 -20.49 -0.10 3.92
N GLY A 125 -19.22 0.24 3.64
CA GLY A 125 -18.77 1.61 3.40
C GLY A 125 -19.21 2.20 2.06
N GLY A 126 -19.88 1.43 1.17
CA GLY A 126 -20.34 1.91 -0.12
C GLY A 126 -19.21 2.41 -1.04
N VAL A 127 -18.00 1.86 -0.91
CA VAL A 127 -16.81 2.40 -1.57
C VAL A 127 -16.95 2.41 -3.09
N VAL A 128 -17.61 1.41 -3.68
CA VAL A 128 -17.85 1.34 -5.14
C VAL A 128 -18.69 2.53 -5.59
N ASP A 129 -19.79 2.82 -4.89
CA ASP A 129 -20.70 3.92 -5.22
C ASP A 129 -20.02 5.29 -5.05
N ILE A 130 -19.23 5.45 -3.97
CA ILE A 130 -18.44 6.66 -3.74
C ILE A 130 -17.48 6.91 -4.90
N ILE A 131 -16.76 5.88 -5.36
CA ILE A 131 -15.83 6.01 -6.49
C ILE A 131 -16.57 6.35 -7.77
N GLN A 132 -17.69 5.66 -8.08
CA GLN A 132 -18.48 5.92 -9.28
C GLN A 132 -18.98 7.36 -9.33
N ASN A 133 -19.55 7.85 -8.23
CA ASN A 133 -20.05 9.23 -8.15
C ASN A 133 -18.92 10.26 -8.29
N SER A 134 -17.75 10.00 -7.67
CA SER A 134 -16.58 10.88 -7.76
C SER A 134 -15.99 10.93 -9.18
N VAL A 135 -16.01 9.82 -9.92
CA VAL A 135 -15.54 9.77 -11.31
C VAL A 135 -16.44 10.61 -12.22
N VAL A 136 -17.76 10.53 -12.07
CA VAL A 136 -18.72 11.34 -12.84
C VAL A 136 -18.46 12.84 -12.59
N GLU A 137 -18.31 13.25 -11.34
CA GLU A 137 -18.02 14.65 -10.98
C GLU A 137 -16.70 15.15 -11.60
N ILE A 138 -15.66 14.32 -11.61
CA ILE A 138 -14.37 14.68 -12.22
C ILE A 138 -14.48 14.78 -13.75
N GLU A 139 -15.22 13.91 -14.41
CA GLU A 139 -15.44 13.95 -15.85
C GLU A 139 -16.18 15.23 -16.26
N GLU A 140 -17.19 15.64 -15.50
CA GLU A 140 -17.93 16.89 -15.72
C GLU A 140 -17.01 18.13 -15.62
N ILE A 141 -16.13 18.17 -14.61
CA ILE A 141 -15.15 19.26 -14.44
C ILE A 141 -14.19 19.33 -15.63
N ILE A 142 -13.62 18.19 -16.04
CA ILE A 142 -12.65 18.14 -17.15
C ILE A 142 -13.31 18.55 -18.47
N THR A 143 -14.55 18.13 -18.72
CA THR A 143 -15.29 18.46 -19.94
C THR A 143 -15.63 19.94 -19.98
N GLY A 144 -16.09 20.52 -18.87
CA GLY A 144 -16.41 21.93 -18.76
C GLY A 144 -15.20 22.86 -18.96
N GLU A 145 -14.01 22.47 -18.49
CA GLU A 145 -12.77 23.22 -18.74
C GLU A 145 -12.34 23.18 -20.22
N GLN A 146 -12.61 22.09 -20.93
CA GLN A 146 -12.28 21.97 -22.35
C GLN A 146 -13.19 22.83 -23.23
N GLU A 147 -14.44 23.03 -22.86
CA GLU A 147 -15.38 23.91 -23.57
C GLU A 147 -15.06 25.39 -23.39
N GLN A 148 -14.57 25.79 -22.20
CA GLN A 148 -14.17 27.19 -21.92
C GLN A 148 -12.81 27.58 -22.56
N SER A 149 -12.02 26.60 -23.00
CA SER A 149 -10.71 26.85 -23.64
C SER A 149 -10.76 26.86 -25.18
N ARG A 150 -11.94 26.78 -25.77
CA ARG A 150 -12.21 26.90 -27.21
C ARG A 150 -12.86 28.25 -27.54
#